data_421fb4dcf83b6e799bc9c739bbfe197c
#
_entry.id   421fb4dcf83b6e799bc9c739bbfe197c
#
_cell.length_a   1.000
_cell.length_b   1.000
_cell.length_c   1.000
_cell.angle_alpha   90.00
_cell.angle_beta   90.00
_cell.angle_gamma   90.00
#
_symmetry.space_group_name_H-M   'P 1'
#
loop_
_entity.id
_entity.type
_entity.pdbx_description
1 polymer ?
#
loop_
_entity_poly.entity_id
_entity_poly.type
_entity_poly.pdbx_seq_one_letter_code
_entity_poly.pdbx_strand_id
1 'polypeptide(L)'
;AANRKLKPMAEYEQLDENFDKAELTSKLSNLYVQMQDCWQKKDISPIRPYCTDAFFTQMDNQLQRKKQQGQTNYIERIAVLSVELRGWCQEGGNDVLVARLNTRIVDYTLDDKTGKLISGSRDKEKFMVYEWDLVRTTGTKTEKDKPMQTVNCPNCGAPVEINASAKCPY
;
A
#
# COMPACT_ATOMS: atom_id res chain seq x y z
N ALA A 1 15.26 2.36 9.24
CA ALA A 1 14.69 3.43 8.41
C ALA A 1 15.58 4.65 8.56
N ALA A 2 16.15 5.12 7.46
CA ALA A 2 16.94 6.33 7.44
C ALA A 2 16.09 7.48 8.00
N ASN A 3 16.69 8.33 8.81
CA ASN A 3 16.09 9.57 9.29
C ASN A 3 15.84 10.51 8.10
N ARG A 4 14.77 10.26 7.34
CA ARG A 4 14.33 11.14 6.27
C ARG A 4 13.84 12.45 6.88
N LYS A 5 14.35 13.54 6.37
CA LYS A 5 13.82 14.86 6.69
C LYS A 5 12.63 15.12 5.77
N LEU A 6 11.44 14.98 6.30
CA LEU A 6 10.22 15.23 5.55
C LEU A 6 9.84 16.71 5.59
N LYS A 7 9.40 17.22 4.43
CA LYS A 7 8.80 18.54 4.30
C LYS A 7 7.30 18.46 4.59
N PRO A 8 6.68 19.54 5.08
CA PRO A 8 5.24 19.58 5.35
C PRO A 8 4.42 19.36 4.06
N MET A 9 3.31 18.63 4.18
CA MET A 9 2.40 18.43 3.05
C MET A 9 1.82 19.72 2.48
N ALA A 10 1.68 20.76 3.28
CA ALA A 10 1.22 22.06 2.81
C ALA A 10 2.10 22.63 1.69
N GLU A 11 3.42 22.38 1.72
CA GLU A 11 4.32 22.76 0.63
C GLU A 11 4.04 21.98 -0.65
N TYR A 12 3.71 20.71 -0.53
CA TYR A 12 3.38 19.88 -1.69
C TYR A 12 2.08 20.31 -2.35
N GLU A 13 1.09 20.67 -1.56
CA GLU A 13 -0.18 21.21 -2.04
C GLU A 13 0.00 22.52 -2.83
N GLN A 14 1.00 23.30 -2.49
CA GLN A 14 1.36 24.51 -3.27
C GLN A 14 2.06 24.18 -4.59
N LEU A 15 2.86 23.11 -4.63
CA LEU A 15 3.54 22.65 -5.84
C LEU A 15 2.58 21.99 -6.83
N ASP A 16 1.53 21.36 -6.34
CA ASP A 16 0.53 20.65 -7.12
C ASP A 16 -0.87 21.13 -6.72
N GLU A 17 -1.34 22.19 -7.37
CA GLU A 17 -2.59 22.87 -7.01
C GLU A 17 -3.84 22.00 -7.05
N ASN A 18 -3.83 20.95 -7.87
CA ASN A 18 -4.94 20.02 -8.01
C ASN A 18 -4.80 18.78 -7.13
N PHE A 19 -3.77 18.74 -6.30
CA PHE A 19 -3.57 17.64 -5.37
C PHE A 19 -4.68 17.64 -4.33
N ASP A 20 -5.39 16.50 -4.23
CA ASP A 20 -6.47 16.30 -3.29
C ASP A 20 -6.06 15.25 -2.25
N LYS A 21 -5.76 15.73 -1.06
CA LYS A 21 -5.33 14.91 0.06
C LYS A 21 -6.41 13.91 0.49
N ALA A 22 -7.66 14.33 0.56
CA ALA A 22 -8.78 13.48 0.96
C ALA A 22 -9.00 12.36 -0.06
N GLU A 23 -8.93 12.69 -1.34
CA GLU A 23 -9.08 11.72 -2.40
C GLU A 23 -7.94 10.69 -2.38
N LEU A 24 -6.70 11.14 -2.20
CA LEU A 24 -5.55 10.24 -2.12
C LEU A 24 -5.67 9.28 -0.92
N THR A 25 -6.01 9.79 0.26
CA THR A 25 -6.16 8.95 1.46
C THR A 25 -7.26 7.90 1.30
N SER A 26 -8.38 8.26 0.69
CA SER A 26 -9.45 7.30 0.35
C SER A 26 -8.97 6.20 -0.58
N LYS A 27 -8.19 6.55 -1.57
CA LYS A 27 -7.63 5.57 -2.51
C LYS A 27 -6.63 4.64 -1.86
N LEU A 28 -5.80 5.15 -0.98
CA LEU A 28 -4.84 4.32 -0.24
C LEU A 28 -5.58 3.31 0.65
N SER A 29 -6.68 3.71 1.27
CA SER A 29 -7.54 2.82 2.04
C SER A 29 -8.09 1.70 1.16
N ASN A 30 -8.62 2.03 -0.01
CA ASN A 30 -9.17 1.06 -0.95
C ASN A 30 -8.08 0.13 -1.50
N LEU A 31 -6.92 0.67 -1.81
CA LEU A 31 -5.79 -0.13 -2.29
C LEU A 31 -5.33 -1.12 -1.23
N TYR A 32 -5.27 -0.71 0.03
CA TYR A 32 -4.91 -1.62 1.12
C TYR A 32 -5.85 -2.82 1.18
N VAL A 33 -7.16 -2.60 1.11
CA VAL A 33 -8.15 -3.67 1.11
C VAL A 33 -7.98 -4.57 -0.12
N GLN A 34 -7.77 -3.98 -1.29
CA GLN A 34 -7.54 -4.73 -2.52
C GLN A 34 -6.27 -5.58 -2.45
N MET A 35 -5.20 -5.04 -1.89
CA MET A 35 -3.95 -5.78 -1.70
C MET A 35 -4.15 -7.01 -0.81
N GLN A 36 -4.90 -6.88 0.27
CA GLN A 36 -5.19 -8.01 1.16
C GLN A 36 -6.03 -9.08 0.47
N ASP A 37 -7.00 -8.68 -0.34
CA ASP A 37 -7.81 -9.62 -1.12
C ASP A 37 -6.94 -10.38 -2.14
N CYS A 38 -6.09 -9.68 -2.87
CA CYS A 38 -5.14 -10.27 -3.81
C CYS A 38 -4.17 -11.24 -3.10
N TRP A 39 -3.73 -10.86 -1.91
CA TRP A 39 -2.83 -11.68 -1.10
C TRP A 39 -3.47 -13.02 -0.73
N GLN A 40 -4.69 -13.00 -0.25
CA GLN A 40 -5.43 -14.21 0.11
C GLN A 40 -5.67 -15.12 -1.10
N LYS A 41 -5.97 -14.52 -2.25
CA LYS A 41 -6.16 -15.24 -3.51
C LYS A 41 -4.85 -15.72 -4.15
N LYS A 42 -3.72 -15.33 -3.60
CA LYS A 42 -2.37 -15.63 -4.11
C LYS A 42 -2.15 -15.14 -5.55
N ASP A 43 -2.85 -14.10 -5.94
CA ASP A 43 -2.68 -13.44 -7.22
C ASP A 43 -2.65 -11.93 -7.02
N ILE A 44 -1.44 -11.36 -7.05
CA ILE A 44 -1.23 -9.93 -6.87
C ILE A 44 -1.14 -9.16 -8.20
N SER A 45 -1.35 -9.83 -9.32
CA SER A 45 -1.30 -9.17 -10.64
C SER A 45 -2.23 -7.97 -10.77
N PRO A 46 -3.43 -7.95 -10.16
CA PRO A 46 -4.31 -6.78 -10.26
C PRO A 46 -3.73 -5.50 -9.66
N ILE A 47 -2.81 -5.61 -8.70
CA ILE A 47 -2.19 -4.43 -8.08
C ILE A 47 -0.84 -4.07 -8.70
N ARG A 48 -0.37 -4.83 -9.68
CA ARG A 48 0.91 -4.58 -10.35
C ARG A 48 1.07 -3.15 -10.85
N PRO A 49 0.06 -2.52 -11.47
CA PRO A 49 0.18 -1.15 -11.96
C PRO A 49 0.42 -0.10 -10.87
N TYR A 50 0.14 -0.43 -9.62
CA TYR A 50 0.21 0.50 -8.49
C TYR A 50 1.48 0.34 -7.64
N CYS A 51 2.34 -0.61 -7.98
CA CYS A 51 3.49 -0.97 -7.20
C CYS A 51 4.79 -0.67 -7.93
N THR A 52 5.82 -0.26 -7.19
CA THR A 52 7.18 -0.29 -7.72
C THR A 52 7.57 -1.73 -8.04
N ASP A 53 8.50 -1.91 -8.96
CA ASP A 53 9.01 -3.24 -9.30
C ASP A 53 9.60 -3.96 -8.08
N ALA A 54 10.35 -3.23 -7.27
CA ALA A 54 10.97 -3.79 -6.07
C ALA A 54 9.92 -4.28 -5.06
N PHE A 55 8.90 -3.48 -4.80
CA PHE A 55 7.84 -3.85 -3.87
C PHE A 55 7.01 -5.02 -4.38
N PHE A 56 6.63 -4.98 -5.65
CA PHE A 56 5.89 -6.07 -6.29
C PHE A 56 6.67 -7.38 -6.24
N THR A 57 7.95 -7.36 -6.60
CA THR A 57 8.81 -8.54 -6.57
C THR A 57 8.93 -9.12 -5.17
N GLN A 58 9.12 -8.27 -4.17
CA GLN A 58 9.20 -8.71 -2.78
C GLN A 58 7.92 -9.42 -2.33
N MET A 59 6.79 -8.85 -2.65
CA MET A 59 5.48 -9.39 -2.31
C MET A 59 5.21 -10.71 -3.05
N ASP A 60 5.52 -10.76 -4.33
CA ASP A 60 5.37 -11.96 -5.15
C ASP A 60 6.25 -13.10 -4.65
N ASN A 61 7.49 -12.83 -4.28
CA ASN A 61 8.40 -13.83 -3.72
C ASN A 61 7.84 -14.45 -2.44
N GLN A 62 7.21 -13.64 -1.58
CA GLN A 62 6.57 -14.13 -0.36
C GLN A 62 5.37 -15.02 -0.69
N LEU A 63 4.57 -14.65 -1.68
CA LEU A 63 3.45 -15.49 -2.15
C LEU A 63 3.92 -16.80 -2.76
N GLN A 64 4.99 -16.79 -3.54
CA GLN A 64 5.54 -18.02 -4.09
C GLN A 64 5.96 -19.00 -2.98
N ARG A 65 6.54 -18.49 -1.90
CA ARG A 65 6.87 -19.32 -0.74
C ARG A 65 5.62 -19.93 -0.10
N LYS A 66 4.56 -19.15 0.05
CA LYS A 66 3.27 -19.66 0.58
C LYS A 66 2.69 -20.75 -0.32
N LYS A 67 2.72 -20.56 -1.63
CA LYS A 67 2.29 -21.56 -2.59
C LYS A 67 3.09 -22.87 -2.47
N GLN A 68 4.41 -22.77 -2.36
CA GLN A 68 5.30 -23.94 -2.21
C GLN A 68 5.04 -24.68 -0.90
N GLN A 69 4.70 -23.96 0.16
CA GLN A 69 4.39 -24.54 1.47
C GLN A 69 2.96 -25.09 1.55
N GLY A 70 2.12 -24.85 0.54
CA GLY A 70 0.72 -25.24 0.56
C GLY A 70 -0.07 -24.53 1.67
N GLN A 71 0.21 -23.25 1.89
CA GLN A 71 -0.40 -22.45 2.94
C GLN A 71 -1.09 -21.22 2.36
N THR A 72 -2.15 -20.77 3.01
CA THR A 72 -2.84 -19.53 2.68
C THR A 72 -2.93 -18.65 3.92
N ASN A 73 -2.53 -17.40 3.76
CA ASN A 73 -2.71 -16.38 4.78
C ASN A 73 -4.02 -15.64 4.55
N TYR A 74 -4.89 -15.67 5.55
CA TYR A 74 -6.19 -15.01 5.52
C TYR A 74 -6.13 -13.73 6.34
N ILE A 75 -6.59 -12.65 5.73
CA ILE A 75 -6.71 -11.34 6.36
C ILE A 75 -8.19 -10.96 6.31
N GLU A 76 -8.84 -10.99 7.45
CA GLU A 76 -10.28 -10.78 7.58
C GLU A 76 -10.61 -9.60 8.48
N ARG A 77 -11.87 -9.17 8.49
CA ARG A 77 -12.37 -8.07 9.32
C ARG A 77 -11.50 -6.83 9.20
N ILE A 78 -11.14 -6.48 7.99
CA ILE A 78 -10.23 -5.38 7.71
C ILE A 78 -10.92 -4.05 8.03
N ALA A 79 -10.29 -3.24 8.86
CA ALA A 79 -10.68 -1.86 9.11
C ALA A 79 -9.47 -0.96 8.92
N VAL A 80 -9.55 -0.01 8.00
CA VAL A 80 -8.57 1.05 7.87
C VAL A 80 -9.00 2.18 8.80
N LEU A 81 -8.29 2.32 9.92
CA LEU A 81 -8.66 3.26 10.99
C LEU A 81 -8.26 4.68 10.65
N SER A 82 -7.10 4.85 10.04
CA SER A 82 -6.65 6.15 9.56
C SER A 82 -5.59 6.01 8.47
N VAL A 83 -5.52 7.00 7.60
CA VAL A 83 -4.44 7.20 6.65
C VAL A 83 -3.94 8.64 6.80
N GLU A 84 -2.68 8.79 7.15
CA GLU A 84 -2.05 10.09 7.36
C GLU A 84 -0.92 10.29 6.37
N LEU A 85 -0.91 11.42 5.69
CA LEU A 85 0.24 11.85 4.90
C LEU A 85 1.22 12.55 5.83
N ARG A 86 2.36 11.90 6.09
CA ARG A 86 3.35 12.35 7.08
C ARG A 86 4.19 13.52 6.59
N GLY A 87 4.37 13.62 5.31
CA GLY A 87 5.21 14.61 4.67
C GLY A 87 5.73 14.09 3.36
N TRP A 88 6.65 14.82 2.76
CA TRP A 88 7.22 14.48 1.47
C TRP A 88 8.71 14.83 1.39
N CYS A 89 9.39 14.20 0.45
CA CYS A 89 10.78 14.50 0.13
C CYS A 89 11.04 14.21 -1.35
N GLN A 90 12.24 14.55 -1.82
CA GLN A 90 12.67 14.23 -3.16
C GLN A 90 13.86 13.28 -3.11
N GLU A 91 13.79 12.20 -3.87
CA GLU A 91 14.82 11.17 -3.96
C GLU A 91 14.96 10.70 -5.40
N GLY A 92 16.16 10.73 -5.96
CA GLY A 92 16.46 10.15 -7.26
C GLY A 92 15.60 10.64 -8.42
N GLY A 93 15.26 11.92 -8.43
CA GLY A 93 14.40 12.51 -9.46
C GLY A 93 12.90 12.27 -9.26
N ASN A 94 12.52 11.74 -8.11
CA ASN A 94 11.12 11.48 -7.75
C ASN A 94 10.68 12.31 -6.54
N ASP A 95 9.40 12.63 -6.51
CA ASP A 95 8.73 13.06 -5.30
C ASP A 95 8.26 11.82 -4.55
N VAL A 96 8.51 11.78 -3.24
CA VAL A 96 8.10 10.69 -2.36
C VAL A 96 7.20 11.25 -1.27
N LEU A 97 5.95 10.83 -1.24
CA LEU A 97 5.01 11.12 -0.16
C LEU A 97 5.00 9.93 0.78
N VAL A 98 5.14 10.20 2.06
CA VAL A 98 5.13 9.16 3.09
C VAL A 98 3.76 9.10 3.72
N ALA A 99 3.09 7.97 3.59
CA ALA A 99 1.78 7.71 4.15
C ALA A 99 1.87 6.70 5.29
N ARG A 100 1.18 6.98 6.38
CA ARG A 100 1.02 6.03 7.49
C ARG A 100 -0.41 5.52 7.50
N LEU A 101 -0.55 4.19 7.45
CA LEU A 101 -1.84 3.51 7.55
C LEU A 101 -1.93 2.79 8.89
N ASN A 102 -2.97 3.10 9.64
CA ASN A 102 -3.31 2.37 10.86
C ASN A 102 -4.50 1.49 10.56
N THR A 103 -4.36 0.20 10.79
CA THR A 103 -5.37 -0.79 10.44
C THR A 103 -5.63 -1.74 11.60
N ARG A 104 -6.78 -2.39 11.54
CA ARG A 104 -7.16 -3.48 12.42
C ARG A 104 -7.58 -4.65 11.54
N ILE A 105 -7.03 -5.81 11.80
CA ILE A 105 -7.24 -7.00 10.99
C ILE A 105 -7.35 -8.24 11.89
N VAL A 106 -7.92 -9.29 11.34
CA VAL A 106 -7.76 -10.66 11.83
C VAL A 106 -6.84 -11.37 10.87
N ASP A 107 -5.75 -11.93 11.36
CA ASP A 107 -4.65 -12.49 10.57
C ASP A 107 -4.36 -13.92 11.02
N TYR A 108 -4.53 -14.87 10.13
CA TYR A 108 -4.20 -16.28 10.39
C TYR A 108 -3.80 -17.00 9.10
N THR A 109 -3.04 -18.09 9.27
CA THR A 109 -2.58 -18.92 8.16
C THR A 109 -3.08 -20.35 8.36
N LEU A 110 -3.64 -20.93 7.31
CA LEU A 110 -4.09 -22.31 7.30
C LEU A 110 -3.24 -23.15 6.33
N ASP A 111 -3.11 -24.44 6.66
CA ASP A 111 -2.66 -25.45 5.70
C ASP A 111 -3.77 -25.72 4.69
N ASP A 112 -3.43 -25.66 3.39
CA ASP A 112 -4.44 -25.78 2.32
C ASP A 112 -5.04 -27.18 2.22
N LYS A 113 -4.30 -28.22 2.61
CA LYS A 113 -4.76 -29.60 2.54
C LYS A 113 -5.59 -30.02 3.75
N THR A 114 -5.11 -29.65 4.94
CA THR A 114 -5.71 -30.12 6.20
C THR A 114 -6.66 -29.12 6.82
N GLY A 115 -6.59 -27.84 6.43
CA GLY A 115 -7.32 -26.76 7.06
C GLY A 115 -6.84 -26.40 8.47
N LYS A 116 -5.73 -26.97 8.91
CA LYS A 116 -5.18 -26.69 10.24
C LYS A 116 -4.61 -25.29 10.33
N LEU A 117 -4.80 -24.69 11.50
CA LEU A 117 -4.20 -23.40 11.82
C LEU A 117 -2.68 -23.57 11.99
N ILE A 118 -1.91 -22.87 11.15
CA ILE A 118 -0.44 -22.85 11.19
C ILE A 118 0.05 -21.72 12.09
N SER A 119 -0.52 -20.54 11.95
CA SER A 119 -0.14 -19.36 12.74
C SER A 119 -1.27 -18.34 12.80
N GLY A 120 -1.14 -17.40 13.73
CA GLY A 120 -2.12 -16.33 13.92
C GLY A 120 -3.34 -16.76 14.70
N SER A 121 -4.42 -16.00 14.61
CA SER A 121 -5.68 -16.23 15.32
C SER A 121 -6.87 -15.87 14.43
N ARG A 122 -7.89 -16.74 14.42
CA ARG A 122 -9.15 -16.48 13.71
C ARG A 122 -10.04 -15.47 14.43
N ASP A 123 -9.79 -15.21 15.70
CA ASP A 123 -10.69 -14.45 16.56
C ASP A 123 -10.09 -13.14 17.06
N LYS A 124 -8.79 -13.11 17.29
CA LYS A 124 -8.14 -11.95 17.85
C LYS A 124 -7.88 -10.90 16.79
N GLU A 125 -8.36 -9.70 17.05
CA GLU A 125 -8.03 -8.54 16.25
C GLU A 125 -6.59 -8.08 16.52
N LYS A 126 -5.92 -7.61 15.46
CA LYS A 126 -4.53 -7.18 15.49
C LYS A 126 -4.46 -5.79 14.89
N PHE A 127 -3.78 -4.90 15.59
CA PHE A 127 -3.52 -3.54 15.12
C PHE A 127 -2.20 -3.50 14.37
N MET A 128 -2.22 -2.97 13.15
CA MET A 128 -1.07 -2.86 12.28
C MET A 128 -0.83 -1.42 11.87
N VAL A 129 0.42 -1.04 11.83
CA VAL A 129 0.86 0.25 11.32
C VAL A 129 1.77 0.02 10.14
N TYR A 130 1.40 0.60 9.01
CA TYR A 130 2.19 0.55 7.77
C TYR A 130 2.70 1.92 7.44
N GLU A 131 3.89 1.99 6.88
CA GLU A 131 4.41 3.20 6.28
C GLU A 131 4.65 2.92 4.80
N TRP A 132 3.98 3.67 3.95
CA TRP A 132 4.06 3.55 2.50
C TRP A 132 4.73 4.77 1.89
N ASP A 133 5.66 4.51 0.99
CA ASP A 133 6.23 5.53 0.13
C ASP A 133 5.45 5.57 -1.18
N LEU A 134 4.87 6.72 -1.48
CA LEU A 134 4.18 6.97 -2.75
C LEU A 134 5.13 7.73 -3.65
N VAL A 135 5.50 7.14 -4.77
CA VAL A 135 6.56 7.65 -5.62
C VAL A 135 6.01 8.17 -6.94
N ARG A 136 6.41 9.37 -7.31
CA ARG A 136 6.02 10.02 -8.55
C ARG A 136 7.20 10.82 -9.10
N THR A 137 7.37 10.81 -10.42
CA THR A 137 8.41 11.64 -11.05
C THR A 137 8.25 13.11 -10.68
N THR A 138 9.33 13.75 -10.24
CA THR A 138 9.34 15.18 -9.88
C THR A 138 8.86 16.02 -11.05
N GLY A 139 7.98 16.98 -10.76
CA GLY A 139 7.37 17.86 -11.77
C GLY A 139 6.06 17.34 -12.34
N THR A 140 5.69 16.10 -12.04
CA THR A 140 4.35 15.58 -12.39
C THR A 140 3.29 16.28 -11.57
N LYS A 141 2.19 16.68 -12.20
CA LYS A 141 1.10 17.40 -11.54
C LYS A 141 -0.22 16.69 -11.75
N THR A 142 -1.10 16.79 -10.76
CA THR A 142 -2.47 16.27 -10.85
C THR A 142 -3.27 17.07 -11.86
N GLU A 143 -3.95 16.40 -12.78
CA GLU A 143 -4.83 17.04 -13.78
C GLU A 143 -6.23 17.24 -13.19
N LYS A 144 -6.74 18.47 -13.36
CA LYS A 144 -8.01 18.92 -12.75
C LYS A 144 -9.23 18.15 -13.20
N ASP A 145 -9.27 17.75 -14.47
CA ASP A 145 -10.46 17.22 -15.11
C ASP A 145 -10.51 15.68 -15.19
N LYS A 146 -9.52 15.02 -14.64
CA LYS A 146 -9.49 13.56 -14.58
C LYS A 146 -9.68 13.10 -13.15
N PRO A 147 -10.85 12.54 -12.81
CA PRO A 147 -11.02 11.95 -11.49
C PRO A 147 -10.02 10.82 -11.31
N MET A 148 -9.40 10.79 -10.17
CA MET A 148 -8.51 9.70 -9.78
C MET A 148 -9.32 8.41 -9.65
N GLN A 149 -9.57 7.69 -10.73
CA GLN A 149 -10.36 6.46 -10.71
C GLN A 149 -9.57 5.25 -10.26
N THR A 150 -8.27 5.33 -10.36
CA THR A 150 -7.35 4.25 -9.98
C THR A 150 -6.16 4.84 -9.25
N VAL A 151 -5.36 4.02 -8.60
CA VAL A 151 -4.12 4.47 -7.98
C VAL A 151 -3.05 4.80 -9.01
N ASN A 152 -3.16 4.30 -10.21
CA ASN A 152 -2.50 4.93 -11.35
C ASN A 152 -2.95 6.36 -11.35
N CYS A 153 -2.06 7.29 -11.13
CA CYS A 153 -2.44 8.67 -11.26
C CYS A 153 -3.07 8.85 -12.66
N PRO A 154 -4.38 8.73 -12.79
CA PRO A 154 -5.02 8.77 -14.10
C PRO A 154 -4.87 10.14 -14.72
N ASN A 155 -4.42 11.06 -13.91
CA ASN A 155 -4.35 12.46 -14.26
C ASN A 155 -3.13 12.81 -15.08
N CYS A 156 -2.02 12.16 -14.82
CA CYS A 156 -0.78 12.43 -15.51
C CYS A 156 -0.28 11.20 -16.27
N GLY A 157 -1.02 10.10 -16.22
CA GLY A 157 -0.59 8.84 -16.82
C GLY A 157 0.57 8.19 -16.10
N ALA A 158 1.13 8.84 -15.10
CA ALA A 158 2.18 8.25 -14.29
C ALA A 158 1.55 7.40 -13.20
N PRO A 159 1.97 6.15 -13.04
CA PRO A 159 1.50 5.35 -11.92
C PRO A 159 1.95 5.99 -10.61
N VAL A 160 1.05 6.04 -9.64
CA VAL A 160 1.43 6.27 -8.26
C VAL A 160 1.97 4.96 -7.74
N GLU A 161 3.27 4.80 -7.80
CA GLU A 161 3.92 3.58 -7.36
C GLU A 161 4.06 3.58 -5.85
N ILE A 162 3.74 2.44 -5.27
CA ILE A 162 3.83 2.24 -3.84
C ILE A 162 5.03 1.36 -3.54
N ASN A 163 5.89 1.88 -2.68
CA ASN A 163 6.99 1.15 -2.10
C ASN A 163 6.77 1.09 -0.59
N ALA A 164 6.40 -0.05 -0.08
CA ALA A 164 6.10 -0.21 1.34
C ALA A 164 7.37 -0.53 2.12
N SER A 165 7.65 0.29 3.13
CA SER A 165 8.70 0.04 4.13
C SER A 165 8.11 -0.44 5.45
N ALA A 166 6.93 -1.00 5.41
CA ALA A 166 6.25 -1.45 6.61
C ALA A 166 6.88 -2.72 7.18
N LYS A 167 6.94 -2.80 8.48
CA LYS A 167 7.05 -4.08 9.15
C LYS A 167 5.72 -4.80 8.98
N CYS A 168 5.54 -5.36 7.82
CA CYS A 168 4.36 -6.15 7.54
C CYS A 168 4.61 -7.58 7.98
N PRO A 169 3.61 -8.25 8.55
CA PRO A 169 3.75 -9.65 8.95
C PRO A 169 3.78 -10.63 7.78
N TYR A 170 3.78 -10.16 6.56
CA TYR A 170 3.89 -11.03 5.38
C TYR A 170 5.24 -11.70 5.30
#